data_5b0afcc27dccd4699cefccd2439a4ac5
#
_entry.id   5b0afcc27dccd4699cefccd2439a4ac5
#
_cell.length_a   1.000
_cell.length_b   1.000
_cell.length_c   1.000
_cell.angle_alpha   90.00
_cell.angle_beta   90.00
_cell.angle_gamma   90.00
#
_symmetry.space_group_name_H-M   'P 1'
#
loop_
_entity.id
_entity.type
_entity.pdbx_description
1 polymer ?
#
loop_
_entity_poly.entity_id
_entity_poly.type
_entity_poly.pdbx_seq_one_letter_code
_entity_poly.pdbx_strand_id
1 'polypeptide(L)'
;MESYWQVVLRKFFCEMAAYYRSIGSSLKQRLEEIYAQYGRYLNKVDSFEFPGLSGMDKMSALMQGLRDKPLTEIAGHAIVKVTDYQKPEETGLPAANVLIYKLDNGETVVVRPSGTEPKIKIYYTTLGKNLEEAEAEKEKLAEALKPIMA
;
A
#
# COMPACT_ATOMS: atom_id res chain seq x y z
N MET A 1 19.82 -23.86 -2.66
CA MET A 1 18.72 -24.87 -2.70
C MET A 1 17.42 -24.13 -2.97
N GLU A 2 16.78 -24.34 -4.13
CA GLU A 2 15.48 -23.73 -4.41
C GLU A 2 14.43 -24.33 -3.48
N SER A 3 13.55 -23.47 -2.93
CA SER A 3 12.47 -23.97 -2.09
C SER A 3 11.43 -24.70 -2.97
N TYR A 4 10.77 -25.71 -2.41
CA TYR A 4 9.69 -26.45 -3.06
C TYR A 4 8.62 -25.48 -3.67
N TRP A 5 8.27 -24.42 -2.94
CA TRP A 5 7.30 -23.42 -3.38
C TRP A 5 7.73 -22.61 -4.59
N GLN A 6 9.03 -22.33 -4.77
CA GLN A 6 9.55 -21.65 -5.97
C GLN A 6 9.36 -22.50 -7.22
N VAL A 7 9.61 -23.79 -7.12
CA VAL A 7 9.40 -24.73 -8.23
C VAL A 7 7.92 -24.84 -8.59
N VAL A 8 7.04 -24.96 -7.60
CA VAL A 8 5.59 -25.05 -7.79
C VAL A 8 5.06 -23.78 -8.47
N LEU A 9 5.44 -22.58 -8.00
CA LEU A 9 5.00 -21.32 -8.59
C LEU A 9 5.44 -21.18 -10.05
N ARG A 10 6.70 -21.51 -10.38
CA ARG A 10 7.18 -21.49 -11.77
C ARG A 10 6.36 -22.41 -12.67
N LYS A 11 6.05 -23.61 -12.20
CA LYS A 11 5.23 -24.57 -12.95
C LYS A 11 3.85 -24.00 -13.24
N PHE A 12 3.17 -23.43 -12.25
CA PHE A 12 1.87 -22.76 -12.43
C PHE A 12 1.94 -21.64 -13.47
N PHE A 13 2.95 -20.78 -13.41
CA PHE A 13 3.11 -19.72 -14.40
C PHE A 13 3.33 -20.26 -15.82
N CYS A 14 4.13 -21.31 -15.97
CA CYS A 14 4.33 -21.95 -17.26
C CYS A 14 3.04 -22.59 -17.81
N GLU A 15 2.29 -23.28 -16.96
CA GLU A 15 1.01 -23.88 -17.32
C GLU A 15 -0.03 -22.83 -17.72
N MET A 16 -0.17 -21.75 -16.96
CA MET A 16 -1.04 -20.63 -17.32
C MET A 16 -0.64 -20.00 -18.65
N ALA A 17 0.66 -19.75 -18.86
CA ALA A 17 1.15 -19.16 -20.11
C ALA A 17 0.88 -20.08 -21.30
N ALA A 18 1.09 -21.38 -21.16
CA ALA A 18 0.80 -22.36 -22.18
C ALA A 18 -0.70 -22.45 -22.50
N TYR A 19 -1.55 -22.45 -21.47
CA TYR A 19 -3.01 -22.44 -21.64
C TYR A 19 -3.47 -21.22 -22.42
N TYR A 20 -3.12 -19.99 -21.98
CA TYR A 20 -3.55 -18.79 -22.68
C TYR A 20 -3.02 -18.74 -24.12
N ARG A 21 -1.81 -19.20 -24.36
CA ARG A 21 -1.26 -19.29 -25.71
C ARG A 21 -2.04 -20.28 -26.58
N SER A 22 -2.48 -21.42 -26.03
CA SER A 22 -3.26 -22.43 -26.77
C SER A 22 -4.62 -21.93 -27.22
N ILE A 23 -5.21 -20.94 -26.51
CA ILE A 23 -6.48 -20.31 -26.87
C ILE A 23 -6.30 -18.97 -27.62
N GLY A 24 -5.09 -18.69 -28.13
CA GLY A 24 -4.80 -17.48 -28.93
C GLY A 24 -4.69 -16.19 -28.10
N SER A 25 -4.46 -16.29 -26.79
CA SER A 25 -4.30 -15.16 -25.87
C SER A 25 -2.91 -15.18 -25.19
N SER A 26 -2.71 -14.28 -24.23
CA SER A 26 -1.50 -14.20 -23.40
C SER A 26 -1.84 -13.79 -21.97
N LEU A 27 -0.91 -14.03 -21.03
CA LEU A 27 -1.04 -13.56 -19.65
C LEU A 27 -1.20 -12.03 -19.57
N LYS A 28 -0.52 -11.29 -20.48
CA LYS A 28 -0.65 -9.83 -20.55
C LYS A 28 -2.07 -9.42 -20.97
N GLN A 29 -2.60 -10.05 -22.02
CA GLN A 29 -3.98 -9.77 -22.47
C GLN A 29 -4.98 -10.08 -21.36
N ARG A 30 -4.81 -11.23 -20.68
CA ARG A 30 -5.68 -11.57 -19.54
C ARG A 30 -5.59 -10.55 -18.40
N LEU A 31 -4.41 -10.03 -18.11
CA LEU A 31 -4.22 -8.99 -17.11
C LEU A 31 -4.93 -7.68 -17.51
N GLU A 32 -4.84 -7.27 -18.78
CA GLU A 32 -5.54 -6.08 -19.27
C GLU A 32 -7.08 -6.25 -19.24
N GLU A 33 -7.59 -7.46 -19.50
CA GLU A 33 -9.02 -7.78 -19.32
C GLU A 33 -9.47 -7.63 -17.86
N ILE A 34 -8.64 -8.09 -16.91
CA ILE A 34 -8.89 -7.92 -15.47
C ILE A 34 -8.90 -6.43 -15.11
N TYR A 35 -7.95 -5.66 -15.60
CA TYR A 35 -7.93 -4.21 -15.38
C TYR A 35 -9.14 -3.50 -16.00
N ALA A 36 -9.58 -3.92 -17.19
CA ALA A 36 -10.77 -3.36 -17.84
C ALA A 36 -12.04 -3.65 -17.03
N GLN A 37 -12.11 -4.82 -16.36
CA GLN A 37 -13.29 -5.23 -15.60
C GLN A 37 -13.33 -4.62 -14.19
N TYR A 38 -12.20 -4.54 -13.51
CA TYR A 38 -12.12 -4.21 -12.07
C TYR A 38 -11.44 -2.88 -11.77
N GLY A 39 -10.90 -2.20 -12.80
CA GLY A 39 -10.04 -1.04 -12.64
C GLY A 39 -8.58 -1.42 -12.44
N ARG A 40 -7.69 -0.44 -12.64
CA ARG A 40 -6.24 -0.64 -12.51
C ARG A 40 -5.78 -0.22 -11.14
N TYR A 41 -5.43 -1.19 -10.31
CA TYR A 41 -4.82 -0.95 -9.01
C TYR A 41 -3.32 -0.73 -9.16
N LEU A 42 -2.82 0.33 -8.52
CA LEU A 42 -1.40 0.65 -8.43
C LEU A 42 -0.96 0.60 -6.97
N ASN A 43 0.11 -0.14 -6.70
CA ASN A 43 0.74 -0.16 -5.38
C ASN A 43 2.10 0.53 -5.48
N LYS A 44 2.32 1.56 -4.69
CA LYS A 44 3.58 2.31 -4.58
C LYS A 44 3.95 2.53 -3.13
N VAL A 45 5.23 2.81 -2.89
CA VAL A 45 5.75 3.07 -1.55
C VAL A 45 6.69 4.28 -1.59
N ASP A 46 6.51 5.19 -0.64
CA ASP A 46 7.45 6.26 -0.34
C ASP A 46 8.09 6.01 1.03
N SER A 47 9.32 6.49 1.22
CA SER A 47 10.05 6.40 2.47
C SER A 47 10.45 7.78 2.93
N PHE A 48 10.14 8.10 4.19
CA PHE A 48 10.48 9.35 4.87
C PHE A 48 11.50 9.05 5.96
N GLU A 49 12.69 9.63 5.84
CA GLU A 49 13.78 9.41 6.79
C GLU A 49 13.84 10.54 7.82
N PHE A 50 14.15 10.16 9.06
CA PHE A 50 14.31 11.08 10.19
C PHE A 50 15.78 11.04 10.64
N PRO A 51 16.67 11.83 10.01
CA PRO A 51 18.10 11.76 10.31
C PRO A 51 18.42 12.29 11.71
N GLY A 52 19.54 11.81 12.25
CA GLY A 52 20.08 12.23 13.54
C GLY A 52 19.68 11.35 14.73
N LEU A 53 20.27 11.64 15.87
CA LEU A 53 20.13 10.82 17.10
C LEU A 53 18.69 10.77 17.60
N SER A 54 17.91 11.80 17.39
CA SER A 54 16.49 11.88 17.79
C SER A 54 15.50 11.33 16.74
N GLY A 55 16.00 10.73 15.65
CA GLY A 55 15.16 10.28 14.54
C GLY A 55 14.11 9.25 14.96
N MET A 56 14.46 8.29 15.82
CA MET A 56 13.52 7.30 16.35
C MET A 56 12.43 7.94 17.21
N ASP A 57 12.78 8.93 18.05
CA ASP A 57 11.82 9.63 18.91
C ASP A 57 10.85 10.46 18.06
N LYS A 58 11.35 11.17 17.05
CA LYS A 58 10.51 11.93 16.11
C LYS A 58 9.53 11.04 15.36
N MET A 59 10.02 9.90 14.85
CA MET A 59 9.19 8.91 14.18
C MET A 59 8.09 8.36 15.11
N SER A 60 8.45 8.05 16.36
CA SER A 60 7.50 7.56 17.38
C SER A 60 6.47 8.62 17.74
N ALA A 61 6.89 9.87 17.92
CA ALA A 61 6.02 10.99 18.21
C ALA A 61 5.03 11.26 17.06
N LEU A 62 5.50 11.16 15.81
CA LEU A 62 4.64 11.31 14.63
C LEU A 62 3.56 10.22 14.59
N MET A 63 3.94 8.96 14.79
CA MET A 63 2.99 7.84 14.82
C MET A 63 1.95 7.99 15.95
N GLN A 64 2.38 8.49 17.12
CA GLN A 64 1.48 8.79 18.22
C GLN A 64 0.56 9.96 17.89
N GLY A 65 1.09 11.02 17.26
CA GLY A 65 0.30 12.16 16.83
C GLY A 65 -0.82 11.80 15.84
N LEU A 66 -0.55 10.87 14.91
CA LEU A 66 -1.55 10.33 13.98
C LEU A 66 -2.67 9.53 14.68
N ARG A 67 -2.36 8.94 15.86
CA ARG A 67 -3.36 8.25 16.70
C ARG A 67 -4.18 9.20 17.54
N ASP A 68 -3.52 10.20 18.14
CA ASP A 68 -4.16 11.17 19.04
C ASP A 68 -5.07 12.15 18.27
N LYS A 69 -4.68 12.47 17.04
CA LYS A 69 -5.44 13.32 16.11
C LYS A 69 -5.59 12.62 14.76
N PRO A 70 -6.49 11.66 14.65
CA PRO A 70 -6.70 10.95 13.40
C PRO A 70 -7.04 11.91 12.26
N LEU A 71 -6.46 11.65 11.10
CA LEU A 71 -6.81 12.35 9.87
C LEU A 71 -8.27 12.07 9.52
N THR A 72 -8.97 13.06 9.03
CA THR A 72 -10.37 12.96 8.57
C THR A 72 -10.45 12.83 7.04
N GLU A 73 -9.42 13.34 6.36
CA GLU A 73 -9.32 13.30 4.90
C GLU A 73 -7.85 13.23 4.46
N ILE A 74 -7.58 12.76 3.25
CA ILE A 74 -6.29 12.81 2.56
C ILE A 74 -6.55 13.21 1.12
N ALA A 75 -5.91 14.28 0.64
CA ALA A 75 -6.06 14.81 -0.72
C ALA A 75 -7.52 15.09 -1.15
N GLY A 76 -8.39 15.49 -0.20
CA GLY A 76 -9.81 15.75 -0.46
C GLY A 76 -10.70 14.50 -0.44
N HIS A 77 -10.13 13.30 -0.23
CA HIS A 77 -10.89 12.07 -0.03
C HIS A 77 -11.14 11.84 1.46
N ALA A 78 -12.40 11.64 1.83
CA ALA A 78 -12.78 11.36 3.19
C ALA A 78 -12.27 9.99 3.66
N ILE A 79 -11.75 9.91 4.88
CA ILE A 79 -11.35 8.65 5.48
C ILE A 79 -12.59 7.96 6.05
N VAL A 80 -12.97 6.84 5.44
CA VAL A 80 -14.14 6.07 5.87
C VAL A 80 -13.84 5.05 6.96
N LYS A 81 -12.56 4.66 7.10
CA LYS A 81 -12.12 3.75 8.15
C LYS A 81 -10.64 3.96 8.46
N VAL A 82 -10.32 4.02 9.75
CA VAL A 82 -8.96 3.89 10.27
C VAL A 82 -8.84 2.55 10.97
N THR A 83 -7.80 1.78 10.68
CA THR A 83 -7.48 0.54 11.39
C THR A 83 -6.11 0.69 12.03
N ASP A 84 -6.05 0.60 13.37
CA ASP A 84 -4.81 0.61 14.12
C ASP A 84 -4.44 -0.81 14.56
N TYR A 85 -3.36 -1.32 14.01
CA TYR A 85 -2.89 -2.67 14.35
C TYR A 85 -2.18 -2.73 15.72
N GLN A 86 -2.03 -1.64 16.44
CA GLN A 86 -1.67 -1.70 17.87
C GLN A 86 -2.81 -2.18 18.76
N LYS A 87 -4.02 -2.32 18.21
CA LYS A 87 -5.21 -2.78 18.92
C LYS A 87 -5.62 -4.18 18.47
N PRO A 88 -5.09 -5.23 19.08
CA PRO A 88 -5.42 -6.62 18.72
C PRO A 88 -6.91 -6.94 18.86
N GLU A 89 -7.59 -6.29 19.80
CA GLU A 89 -9.03 -6.44 20.04
C GLU A 89 -9.90 -5.99 18.85
N GLU A 90 -9.42 -5.01 18.07
CA GLU A 90 -10.14 -4.53 16.88
C GLU A 90 -9.80 -5.35 15.62
N THR A 91 -8.59 -5.90 15.56
CA THR A 91 -8.08 -6.55 14.34
C THR A 91 -8.11 -8.07 14.38
N GLY A 92 -8.12 -8.67 15.57
CA GLY A 92 -7.96 -10.11 15.78
C GLY A 92 -6.56 -10.64 15.42
N LEU A 93 -5.57 -9.74 15.23
CA LEU A 93 -4.21 -10.06 14.81
C LEU A 93 -3.20 -9.61 15.89
N PRO A 94 -1.98 -10.17 15.90
CA PRO A 94 -0.92 -9.71 16.78
C PRO A 94 -0.64 -8.20 16.61
N ALA A 95 -0.35 -7.51 17.72
CA ALA A 95 -0.08 -6.08 17.71
C ALA A 95 1.10 -5.72 16.80
N ALA A 96 0.89 -4.70 15.98
CA ALA A 96 1.91 -4.14 15.09
C ALA A 96 1.77 -2.62 15.00
N ASN A 97 2.89 -1.90 14.88
CA ASN A 97 2.85 -0.45 14.71
C ASN A 97 2.53 -0.09 13.25
N VAL A 98 1.25 -0.21 12.88
CA VAL A 98 0.74 0.05 11.53
C VAL A 98 -0.59 0.75 11.62
N LEU A 99 -0.77 1.81 10.83
CA LEU A 99 -2.05 2.48 10.61
C LEU A 99 -2.49 2.29 9.16
N ILE A 100 -3.75 1.91 8.97
CA ILE A 100 -4.37 1.81 7.64
C ILE A 100 -5.53 2.80 7.56
N TYR A 101 -5.47 3.67 6.56
CA TYR A 101 -6.53 4.62 6.20
C TYR A 101 -7.23 4.12 4.94
N LYS A 102 -8.52 3.83 5.03
CA LYS A 102 -9.36 3.51 3.87
C LYS A 102 -10.14 4.74 3.46
N LEU A 103 -10.04 5.13 2.19
CA LEU A 103 -10.67 6.31 1.63
C LEU A 103 -12.03 5.99 1.00
N ASP A 104 -12.86 7.00 0.84
CA ASP A 104 -14.23 6.90 0.29
C ASP A 104 -14.26 6.43 -1.18
N ASN A 105 -13.20 6.71 -1.94
CA ASN A 105 -13.01 6.25 -3.32
C ASN A 105 -12.49 4.80 -3.43
N GLY A 106 -12.29 4.09 -2.29
CA GLY A 106 -11.78 2.72 -2.23
C GLY A 106 -10.26 2.59 -2.18
N GLU A 107 -9.54 3.69 -2.27
CA GLU A 107 -8.08 3.72 -2.13
C GLU A 107 -7.64 3.49 -0.68
N THR A 108 -6.38 3.16 -0.51
CA THR A 108 -5.84 2.85 0.82
C THR A 108 -4.44 3.44 1.00
N VAL A 109 -4.22 4.03 2.16
CA VAL A 109 -2.90 4.49 2.61
C VAL A 109 -2.51 3.72 3.87
N VAL A 110 -1.32 3.12 3.86
CA VAL A 110 -0.76 2.40 5.01
C VAL A 110 0.47 3.14 5.50
N VAL A 111 0.49 3.52 6.77
CA VAL A 111 1.64 4.17 7.41
C VAL A 111 2.30 3.18 8.35
N ARG A 112 3.57 2.88 8.10
CA ARG A 112 4.35 1.89 8.85
C ARG A 112 5.76 2.38 9.14
N PRO A 113 6.14 2.57 10.41
CA PRO A 113 7.52 2.84 10.79
C PRO A 113 8.40 1.59 10.61
N SER A 114 9.68 1.81 10.33
CA SER A 114 10.68 0.75 10.38
C SER A 114 10.99 0.40 11.84
N GLY A 115 11.22 -0.88 12.11
CA GLY A 115 11.63 -1.34 13.45
C GLY A 115 13.12 -1.14 13.75
N THR A 116 13.95 -0.89 12.75
CA THR A 116 15.41 -0.88 12.87
C THR A 116 16.07 0.42 12.40
N GLU A 117 15.34 1.25 11.66
CA GLU A 117 15.85 2.48 11.06
C GLU A 117 14.86 3.62 11.32
N PRO A 118 15.35 4.86 11.51
CA PRO A 118 14.49 6.02 11.74
C PRO A 118 13.83 6.46 10.42
N LYS A 119 12.91 5.66 9.93
CA LYS A 119 12.14 5.95 8.71
C LYS A 119 10.71 5.42 8.78
N ILE A 120 9.79 6.13 8.17
CA ILE A 120 8.40 5.72 7.96
C ILE A 120 8.22 5.38 6.48
N LYS A 121 7.61 4.25 6.20
CA LYS A 121 7.14 3.88 4.87
C LYS A 121 5.65 4.13 4.76
N ILE A 122 5.25 4.75 3.66
CA ILE A 122 3.85 4.94 3.30
C ILE A 122 3.59 4.11 2.05
N TYR A 123 2.65 3.19 2.15
CA TYR A 123 2.20 2.39 1.01
C TYR A 123 0.87 2.98 0.52
N TYR A 124 0.79 3.22 -0.77
CA TYR A 124 -0.40 3.69 -1.44
C TYR A 124 -0.96 2.58 -2.30
N THR A 125 -2.25 2.34 -2.18
CA THR A 125 -3.01 1.55 -3.15
C THR A 125 -4.01 2.48 -3.79
N THR A 126 -3.76 2.86 -5.05
CA THR A 126 -4.59 3.77 -5.81
C THR A 126 -5.30 3.05 -6.94
N LEU A 127 -6.41 3.60 -7.40
CA LEU A 127 -7.27 3.04 -8.43
C LEU A 127 -7.46 4.06 -9.55
N GLY A 128 -7.24 3.64 -10.80
CA GLY A 128 -7.49 4.45 -11.99
C GLY A 128 -8.09 3.61 -13.11
N LYS A 129 -8.63 4.26 -14.13
CA LYS A 129 -9.05 3.60 -15.39
C LYS A 129 -7.85 3.11 -16.18
N ASN A 130 -6.72 3.78 -16.00
CA ASN A 130 -5.44 3.45 -16.61
C ASN A 130 -4.30 3.72 -15.61
N LEU A 131 -3.06 3.40 -16.01
CA LEU A 131 -1.88 3.56 -15.14
C LEU A 131 -1.63 5.04 -14.80
N GLU A 132 -1.80 5.93 -15.77
CA GLU A 132 -1.54 7.37 -15.62
C GLU A 132 -2.48 8.00 -14.58
N GLU A 133 -3.76 7.67 -14.62
CA GLU A 133 -4.72 8.11 -13.60
C GLU A 133 -4.35 7.59 -12.21
N ALA A 134 -4.02 6.29 -12.09
CA ALA A 134 -3.63 5.70 -10.81
C ALA A 134 -2.32 6.31 -10.25
N GLU A 135 -1.37 6.67 -11.10
CA GLU A 135 -0.14 7.38 -10.71
C GLU A 135 -0.45 8.82 -10.30
N ALA A 136 -1.32 9.52 -11.01
CA ALA A 136 -1.74 10.87 -10.64
C ALA A 136 -2.44 10.91 -9.26
N GLU A 137 -3.30 9.92 -8.97
CA GLU A 137 -3.92 9.80 -7.63
C GLU A 137 -2.87 9.52 -6.55
N LYS A 138 -1.89 8.63 -6.81
CA LYS A 138 -0.77 8.40 -5.88
C LYS A 138 -0.02 9.69 -5.57
N GLU A 139 0.29 10.51 -6.58
CA GLU A 139 1.01 11.76 -6.36
C GLU A 139 0.21 12.76 -5.53
N LYS A 140 -1.11 12.87 -5.74
CA LYS A 140 -1.98 13.73 -4.91
C LYS A 140 -1.96 13.29 -3.45
N LEU A 141 -2.10 11.99 -3.18
CA LEU A 141 -2.03 11.45 -1.83
C LEU A 141 -0.66 11.69 -1.19
N ALA A 142 0.43 11.52 -1.95
CA ALA A 142 1.79 11.73 -1.48
C ALA A 142 2.05 13.21 -1.12
N GLU A 143 1.64 14.14 -1.97
CA GLU A 143 1.78 15.58 -1.71
C GLU A 143 0.96 16.03 -0.49
N ALA A 144 -0.24 15.48 -0.28
CA ALA A 144 -1.06 15.78 0.90
C ALA A 144 -0.44 15.25 2.21
N LEU A 145 0.28 14.13 2.16
CA LEU A 145 0.91 13.54 3.34
C LEU A 145 2.31 14.07 3.63
N LYS A 146 2.99 14.62 2.64
CA LYS A 146 4.36 15.14 2.77
C LYS A 146 4.55 16.16 3.92
N PRO A 147 3.68 17.17 4.11
CA PRO A 147 3.81 18.09 5.23
C PRO A 147 3.57 17.45 6.60
N ILE A 148 2.84 16.34 6.66
CA ILE A 148 2.59 15.60 7.90
C ILE A 148 3.81 14.77 8.30
N MET A 149 4.61 14.35 7.31
CA MET A 149 5.80 13.50 7.47
C MET A 149 7.10 14.31 7.61
N ALA A 150 7.05 15.65 7.51
CA ALA A 150 8.22 16.54 7.54
C ALA A 150 8.72 16.84 8.98
#